data_8717397ba10be82c6d212aa410262b1d
#
_entry.id   8717397ba10be82c6d212aa410262b1d
#
_cell.length_a   1.000
_cell.length_b   1.000
_cell.length_c   1.000
_cell.angle_alpha   90.00
_cell.angle_beta   90.00
_cell.angle_gamma   90.00
#
_symmetry.space_group_name_H-M   'P 1'
#
loop_
_entity.id
_entity.type
_entity.pdbx_description
1 polymer ?
#
loop_
_entity_poly.entity_id
_entity_poly.type
_entity_poly.pdbx_seq_one_letter_code
_entity_poly.pdbx_strand_id
1 'polypeptide(L)'
;MKKILLIAAMAVMLCSCGKKNSYTITGNVTGLEGTVTLMNDAGDDIAEAPVTDGQFTLQGTADEPSLALLSNNDQPLAMIFLEPGKITVAGEKNEALKITGTKANDSNTALNDRQYEIMERFYTAGSEEERQAIADEMKGTIAEAMDANLDNYFGIYLLT
;
A
#
# COMPACT_ATOMS: atom_id res chain seq x y z
N MET A 1 49.48 2.77 15.76
CA MET A 1 49.02 2.21 14.44
C MET A 1 47.51 2.17 14.47
N LYS A 2 46.87 3.18 13.90
CA LYS A 2 45.42 3.31 13.86
C LYS A 2 44.86 2.52 12.65
N LYS A 3 44.13 1.45 12.92
CA LYS A 3 43.41 0.70 11.85
C LYS A 3 42.13 1.45 11.53
N ILE A 4 42.10 2.12 10.37
CA ILE A 4 40.91 2.73 9.78
C ILE A 4 40.13 1.61 9.13
N LEU A 5 38.96 1.26 9.72
CA LEU A 5 37.99 0.36 9.11
C LEU A 5 37.21 1.18 8.08
N LEU A 6 37.49 0.98 6.79
CA LEU A 6 36.68 1.49 5.70
C LEU A 6 35.45 0.60 5.58
N ILE A 7 34.30 1.11 6.06
CA ILE A 7 33.00 0.53 5.75
C ILE A 7 32.66 0.99 4.36
N ALA A 8 32.83 0.11 3.37
CA ALA A 8 32.35 0.34 2.01
C ALA A 8 30.81 0.19 2.02
N ALA A 9 30.11 1.31 2.06
CA ALA A 9 28.69 1.35 1.78
C ALA A 9 28.51 0.96 0.30
N MET A 10 28.11 -0.31 0.07
CA MET A 10 27.82 -0.82 -1.26
C MET A 10 26.45 -0.30 -1.67
N ALA A 11 26.42 0.90 -2.25
CA ALA A 11 25.24 1.43 -2.93
C ALA A 11 25.02 0.57 -4.18
N VAL A 12 24.16 -0.42 -4.06
CA VAL A 12 23.66 -1.18 -5.21
C VAL A 12 22.73 -0.24 -5.96
N MET A 13 23.29 0.54 -6.90
CA MET A 13 22.50 1.19 -7.93
C MET A 13 22.00 0.09 -8.88
N LEU A 14 20.82 -0.45 -8.60
CA LEU A 14 20.10 -1.28 -9.54
C LEU A 14 19.65 -0.38 -10.69
N CYS A 15 20.40 -0.38 -11.78
CA CYS A 15 19.90 0.03 -13.08
C CYS A 15 18.72 -0.88 -13.44
N SER A 16 17.53 -0.50 -13.01
CA SER A 16 16.28 -1.09 -13.50
C SER A 16 16.14 -0.68 -14.96
N CYS A 17 16.62 -1.53 -15.85
CA CYS A 17 16.22 -1.51 -17.24
C CYS A 17 14.76 -1.93 -17.25
N GLY A 18 13.83 -0.94 -17.31
CA GLY A 18 12.41 -1.14 -17.07
C GLY A 18 11.81 -2.17 -18.02
N LYS A 19 11.55 -3.38 -17.53
CA LYS A 19 10.60 -4.28 -18.17
C LYS A 19 9.23 -3.60 -18.07
N LYS A 20 8.49 -3.56 -19.16
CA LYS A 20 7.22 -2.83 -19.32
C LYS A 20 6.19 -3.11 -18.20
N ASN A 21 6.29 -4.25 -17.52
CA ASN A 21 5.35 -4.74 -16.51
C ASN A 21 6.03 -4.91 -15.12
N SER A 22 7.15 -4.23 -14.85
CA SER A 22 7.83 -4.37 -13.56
C SER A 22 7.25 -3.46 -12.49
N TYR A 23 7.18 -3.95 -11.26
CA TYR A 23 6.92 -3.16 -10.07
C TYR A 23 8.14 -3.14 -9.14
N THR A 24 8.23 -2.09 -8.35
CA THR A 24 9.11 -2.00 -7.20
C THR A 24 8.32 -1.47 -6.02
N ILE A 25 8.26 -2.22 -4.92
CA ILE A 25 7.63 -1.80 -3.68
C ILE A 25 8.75 -1.43 -2.71
N THR A 26 8.75 -0.19 -2.22
CA THR A 26 9.67 0.28 -1.18
C THR A 26 8.89 0.56 0.09
N GLY A 27 9.33 -0.02 1.20
CA GLY A 27 8.75 0.19 2.52
C GLY A 27 9.62 1.05 3.41
N ASN A 28 8.98 1.91 4.21
CA ASN A 28 9.56 2.61 5.35
C ASN A 28 8.52 2.62 6.47
N VAL A 29 8.57 1.59 7.31
CA VAL A 29 7.56 1.34 8.35
C VAL A 29 8.26 1.27 9.70
N THR A 30 8.01 2.27 10.54
CA THR A 30 8.60 2.37 11.88
C THR A 30 8.22 1.15 12.73
N GLY A 31 9.20 0.54 13.37
CA GLY A 31 8.98 -0.62 14.25
C GLY A 31 8.78 -1.95 13.52
N LEU A 32 8.94 -1.98 12.19
CA LEU A 32 8.91 -3.23 11.43
C LEU A 32 10.29 -3.92 11.47
N GLU A 33 10.30 -5.22 11.69
CA GLU A 33 11.50 -6.06 11.76
C GLU A 33 11.23 -7.43 11.13
N GLY A 34 12.29 -8.19 10.84
CA GLY A 34 12.20 -9.56 10.32
C GLY A 34 12.09 -9.58 8.80
N THR A 35 11.09 -10.27 8.27
CA THR A 35 10.90 -10.49 6.83
C THR A 35 9.51 -10.00 6.39
N VAL A 36 9.43 -9.38 5.23
CA VAL A 36 8.17 -9.11 4.53
C VAL A 36 8.01 -10.05 3.36
N THR A 37 6.80 -10.54 3.17
CA THR A 37 6.40 -11.43 2.07
C THR A 37 5.23 -10.81 1.32
N LEU A 38 5.26 -10.86 0.00
CA LEU A 38 4.16 -10.47 -0.87
C LEU A 38 3.51 -11.71 -1.43
N MET A 39 2.23 -11.88 -1.18
CA MET A 39 1.43 -13.03 -1.60
C MET A 39 0.39 -12.59 -2.64
N ASN A 40 0.22 -13.36 -3.70
CA ASN A 40 -0.83 -13.12 -4.70
C ASN A 40 -2.21 -13.59 -4.22
N ASP A 41 -3.24 -13.37 -5.01
CA ASP A 41 -4.63 -13.77 -4.75
C ASP A 41 -4.85 -15.30 -4.77
N ALA A 42 -3.94 -16.06 -5.37
CA ALA A 42 -3.94 -17.52 -5.33
C ALA A 42 -3.31 -18.08 -4.03
N GLY A 43 -2.70 -17.22 -3.21
CA GLY A 43 -2.03 -17.61 -1.97
C GLY A 43 -0.57 -18.01 -2.15
N ASP A 44 0.05 -17.72 -3.31
CA ASP A 44 1.45 -18.00 -3.56
C ASP A 44 2.32 -16.81 -3.15
N ASP A 45 3.45 -17.08 -2.51
CA ASP A 45 4.48 -16.09 -2.22
C ASP A 45 5.21 -15.71 -3.50
N ILE A 46 5.08 -14.44 -3.91
CA ILE A 46 5.63 -13.92 -5.17
C ILE A 46 6.87 -13.04 -5.00
N ALA A 47 7.13 -12.56 -3.79
CA ALA A 47 8.36 -11.84 -3.45
C ALA A 47 8.58 -11.84 -1.94
N GLU A 48 9.83 -11.80 -1.52
CA GLU A 48 10.24 -11.76 -0.12
C GLU A 48 11.46 -10.84 0.05
N ALA A 49 11.54 -10.12 1.18
CA ALA A 49 12.69 -9.30 1.51
C ALA A 49 12.91 -9.18 3.04
N PRO A 50 14.15 -9.09 3.49
CA PRO A 50 14.45 -8.74 4.87
C PRO A 50 14.14 -7.26 5.13
N VAL A 51 13.74 -6.98 6.37
CA VAL A 51 13.54 -5.61 6.86
C VAL A 51 14.80 -5.16 7.61
N THR A 52 15.31 -4.00 7.27
CA THR A 52 16.44 -3.37 7.93
C THR A 52 16.08 -1.95 8.34
N ASP A 53 16.07 -1.65 9.62
CA ASP A 53 15.69 -0.33 10.17
C ASP A 53 14.30 0.15 9.66
N GLY A 54 13.34 -0.77 9.60
CA GLY A 54 11.99 -0.50 9.09
C GLY A 54 11.88 -0.41 7.56
N GLN A 55 12.98 -0.59 6.83
CA GLN A 55 13.04 -0.46 5.38
C GLN A 55 13.11 -1.82 4.69
N PHE A 56 12.42 -1.93 3.54
CA PHE A 56 12.47 -3.10 2.68
C PHE A 56 12.27 -2.71 1.20
N THR A 57 12.64 -3.61 0.30
CA THR A 57 12.38 -3.45 -1.13
C THR A 57 12.00 -4.80 -1.75
N LEU A 58 10.83 -4.86 -2.37
CA LEU A 58 10.34 -5.99 -3.15
C LEU A 58 10.30 -5.61 -4.63
N GLN A 59 10.59 -6.54 -5.52
CA GLN A 59 10.57 -6.32 -6.96
C GLN A 59 9.98 -7.53 -7.68
N GLY A 60 9.29 -7.26 -8.77
CA GLY A 60 8.68 -8.31 -9.58
C GLY A 60 8.07 -7.78 -10.86
N THR A 61 7.22 -8.61 -11.46
CA THR A 61 6.44 -8.25 -12.64
C THR A 61 4.95 -8.51 -12.36
N ALA A 62 4.11 -7.61 -12.86
CA ALA A 62 2.66 -7.75 -12.85
C ALA A 62 2.18 -7.61 -14.30
N ASP A 63 1.86 -8.74 -14.93
CA ASP A 63 1.39 -8.75 -16.33
C ASP A 63 -0.02 -8.17 -16.42
N GLU A 64 -0.83 -8.36 -15.38
CA GLU A 64 -2.14 -7.76 -15.18
C GLU A 64 -2.22 -7.18 -13.77
N PRO A 65 -2.96 -6.07 -13.56
CA PRO A 65 -3.22 -5.55 -12.23
C PRO A 65 -3.99 -6.55 -11.37
N SER A 66 -3.57 -6.72 -10.11
CA SER A 66 -4.18 -7.65 -9.16
C SER A 66 -4.08 -7.13 -7.73
N LEU A 67 -4.74 -7.79 -6.79
CA LEU A 67 -4.50 -7.60 -5.37
C LEU A 67 -3.37 -8.50 -4.89
N ALA A 68 -2.56 -7.99 -3.98
CA ALA A 68 -1.57 -8.76 -3.26
C ALA A 68 -1.61 -8.42 -1.77
N LEU A 69 -1.36 -9.42 -0.94
CA LEU A 69 -1.24 -9.26 0.50
C LEU A 69 0.24 -9.08 0.87
N LEU A 70 0.58 -7.95 1.47
CA LEU A 70 1.85 -7.76 2.15
C LEU A 70 1.72 -8.29 3.57
N SER A 71 2.62 -9.17 3.99
CA SER A 71 2.71 -9.69 5.35
C SER A 71 4.08 -9.45 5.96
N ASN A 72 4.19 -9.53 7.28
CA ASN A 72 5.43 -9.48 8.02
C ASN A 72 5.47 -10.64 9.02
N ASN A 73 6.46 -11.52 8.88
CA ASN A 73 6.56 -12.73 9.70
C ASN A 73 5.22 -13.48 9.78
N ASP A 74 4.62 -13.76 8.63
CA ASP A 74 3.32 -14.43 8.44
C ASP A 74 2.09 -13.69 9.03
N GLN A 75 2.25 -12.44 9.47
CA GLN A 75 1.12 -11.61 9.90
C GLN A 75 0.74 -10.62 8.81
N PRO A 76 -0.57 -10.52 8.44
CA PRO A 76 -1.04 -9.55 7.47
C PRO A 76 -0.65 -8.11 7.87
N LEU A 77 -0.14 -7.34 6.92
CA LEU A 77 0.19 -5.92 7.09
C LEU A 77 -0.75 -5.02 6.29
N ALA A 78 -0.85 -5.28 4.99
CA ALA A 78 -1.63 -4.43 4.09
C ALA A 78 -1.98 -5.14 2.79
N MET A 79 -3.09 -4.72 2.17
CA MET A 79 -3.43 -5.07 0.79
C MET A 79 -2.80 -4.04 -0.15
N ILE A 80 -2.19 -4.51 -1.24
CA ILE A 80 -1.54 -3.69 -2.26
C ILE A 80 -2.21 -3.94 -3.61
N PHE A 81 -2.59 -2.88 -4.31
CA PHE A 81 -2.92 -2.97 -5.72
C PHE A 81 -1.64 -3.12 -6.52
N LEU A 82 -1.36 -4.35 -6.95
CA LEU A 82 -0.15 -4.70 -7.65
C LEU A 82 -0.29 -4.36 -9.14
N GLU A 83 0.40 -3.32 -9.54
CA GLU A 83 0.45 -2.83 -10.92
C GLU A 83 1.86 -2.34 -11.27
N PRO A 84 2.25 -2.27 -12.56
CA PRO A 84 3.56 -1.80 -12.93
C PRO A 84 3.84 -0.39 -12.41
N GLY A 85 5.02 -0.18 -11.82
CA GLY A 85 5.42 1.13 -11.31
C GLY A 85 6.19 1.06 -10.00
N LYS A 86 6.25 2.21 -9.33
CA LYS A 86 6.88 2.35 -8.01
C LYS A 86 5.80 2.51 -6.97
N ILE A 87 5.73 1.58 -6.04
CA ILE A 87 4.78 1.56 -4.93
C ILE A 87 5.56 1.86 -3.65
N THR A 88 5.03 2.73 -2.82
CA THR A 88 5.61 3.10 -1.53
C THR A 88 4.67 2.67 -0.41
N VAL A 89 5.22 2.03 0.61
CA VAL A 89 4.53 1.62 1.85
C VAL A 89 5.13 2.39 3.01
N ALA A 90 4.35 3.19 3.72
CA ALA A 90 4.84 4.02 4.81
C ALA A 90 3.87 4.04 6.00
N GLY A 91 4.42 4.23 7.21
CA GLY A 91 3.64 4.33 8.45
C GLY A 91 4.36 3.72 9.63
N GLU A 92 3.58 3.27 10.61
CA GLU A 92 4.05 2.60 11.81
C GLU A 92 3.46 1.19 11.90
N LYS A 93 4.23 0.25 12.44
CA LYS A 93 3.75 -1.11 12.69
C LYS A 93 2.52 -1.07 13.62
N ASN A 94 1.48 -1.83 13.29
CA ASN A 94 0.19 -1.90 13.96
C ASN A 94 -0.75 -0.69 13.74
N GLU A 95 -0.39 0.22 12.83
CA GLU A 95 -1.28 1.26 12.35
C GLU A 95 -1.65 1.02 10.88
N ALA A 96 -2.64 1.77 10.38
CA ALA A 96 -2.98 1.72 8.97
C ALA A 96 -1.84 2.28 8.12
N LEU A 97 -1.28 1.45 7.24
CA LEU A 97 -0.18 1.86 6.36
C LEU A 97 -0.71 2.64 5.16
N LYS A 98 0.02 3.69 4.77
CA LYS A 98 -0.23 4.43 3.54
C LYS A 98 0.51 3.77 2.38
N ILE A 99 -0.25 3.44 1.33
CA ILE A 99 0.29 2.81 0.12
C ILE A 99 0.03 3.74 -1.04
N THR A 100 1.10 4.18 -1.70
CA THR A 100 1.06 5.23 -2.72
C THR A 100 2.00 4.94 -3.89
N GLY A 101 1.97 5.79 -4.92
CA GLY A 101 2.93 5.82 -6.03
C GLY A 101 2.42 5.20 -7.33
N THR A 102 1.24 4.58 -7.31
CA THR A 102 0.53 4.15 -8.51
C THR A 102 -0.94 4.53 -8.40
N LYS A 103 -1.65 4.64 -9.53
CA LYS A 103 -3.00 5.22 -9.57
C LYS A 103 -3.99 4.48 -8.66
N ALA A 104 -4.00 3.15 -8.68
CA ALA A 104 -4.91 2.36 -7.85
C ALA A 104 -4.59 2.52 -6.36
N ASN A 105 -3.31 2.48 -5.96
CA ASN A 105 -2.89 2.64 -4.59
C ASN A 105 -3.15 4.06 -4.06
N ASP A 106 -2.87 5.09 -4.86
CA ASP A 106 -3.13 6.49 -4.50
C ASP A 106 -4.64 6.73 -4.29
N SER A 107 -5.48 6.20 -5.20
CA SER A 107 -6.93 6.31 -5.10
C SER A 107 -7.50 5.58 -3.89
N ASN A 108 -7.00 4.38 -3.59
CA ASN A 108 -7.40 3.62 -2.41
C ASN A 108 -7.01 4.34 -1.11
N THR A 109 -5.79 4.86 -1.03
CA THR A 109 -5.33 5.62 0.14
C THR A 109 -6.17 6.88 0.34
N ALA A 110 -6.47 7.64 -0.73
CA ALA A 110 -7.30 8.83 -0.65
C ALA A 110 -8.74 8.50 -0.21
N LEU A 111 -9.33 7.40 -0.71
CA LEU A 111 -10.65 6.95 -0.27
C LEU A 111 -10.64 6.55 1.21
N ASN A 112 -9.65 5.78 1.65
CA ASN A 112 -9.53 5.36 3.05
C ASN A 112 -9.36 6.56 4.00
N ASP A 113 -8.50 7.52 3.67
CA ASP A 113 -8.32 8.76 4.45
C ASP A 113 -9.66 9.52 4.55
N ARG A 114 -10.41 9.64 3.45
CA ARG A 114 -11.72 10.32 3.44
C ARG A 114 -12.78 9.57 4.23
N GLN A 115 -12.83 8.25 4.11
CA GLN A 115 -13.76 7.42 4.89
C GLN A 115 -13.46 7.50 6.38
N TYR A 116 -12.19 7.56 6.77
CA TYR A 116 -11.81 7.73 8.18
C TYR A 116 -12.33 9.06 8.74
N GLU A 117 -12.12 10.18 8.04
CA GLU A 117 -12.65 11.50 8.44
C GLU A 117 -14.18 11.51 8.58
N ILE A 118 -14.89 10.87 7.64
CA ILE A 118 -16.35 10.75 7.67
C ILE A 118 -16.80 9.91 8.87
N MET A 119 -16.11 8.80 9.16
CA MET A 119 -16.41 7.93 10.28
C MET A 119 -16.18 8.61 11.64
N GLU A 120 -15.13 9.42 11.81
CA GLU A 120 -14.93 10.21 13.04
C GLU A 120 -16.12 11.15 13.29
N ARG A 121 -16.61 11.81 12.26
CA ARG A 121 -17.80 12.69 12.34
C ARG A 121 -19.05 11.89 12.66
N PHE A 122 -19.21 10.70 12.08
CA PHE A 122 -20.36 9.83 12.36
C PHE A 122 -20.45 9.44 13.83
N TYR A 123 -19.32 9.05 14.45
CA TYR A 123 -19.29 8.68 15.88
C TYR A 123 -19.51 9.86 16.83
N THR A 124 -19.21 11.09 16.41
CA THR A 124 -19.38 12.30 17.21
C THR A 124 -20.70 13.03 16.94
N ALA A 125 -21.49 12.58 15.96
CA ALA A 125 -22.76 13.21 15.57
C ALA A 125 -23.77 13.26 16.73
N GLY A 126 -24.35 14.43 16.93
CA GLY A 126 -25.28 14.72 18.04
C GLY A 126 -26.72 14.29 17.81
N SER A 127 -27.12 13.99 16.55
CA SER A 127 -28.48 13.63 16.18
C SER A 127 -28.54 12.51 15.15
N GLU A 128 -29.71 11.88 15.02
CA GLU A 128 -29.94 10.86 13.99
C GLU A 128 -29.97 11.47 12.58
N GLU A 129 -30.49 12.69 12.44
CA GLU A 129 -30.50 13.41 11.16
C GLU A 129 -29.08 13.70 10.68
N GLU A 130 -28.18 14.08 11.60
CA GLU A 130 -26.77 14.31 11.28
C GLU A 130 -26.07 13.01 10.88
N ARG A 131 -26.30 11.91 11.61
CA ARG A 131 -25.78 10.58 11.24
C ARG A 131 -26.24 10.14 9.85
N GLN A 132 -27.52 10.35 9.53
CA GLN A 132 -28.05 10.00 8.21
C GLN A 132 -27.38 10.83 7.10
N ALA A 133 -27.18 12.13 7.30
CA ALA A 133 -26.51 12.98 6.33
C ALA A 133 -25.04 12.54 6.11
N ILE A 134 -24.33 12.17 7.17
CA ILE A 134 -22.95 11.65 7.11
C ILE A 134 -22.92 10.29 6.39
N ALA A 135 -23.89 9.42 6.64
CA ALA A 135 -23.99 8.13 5.94
C ALA A 135 -24.25 8.31 4.42
N ASP A 136 -25.03 9.31 4.04
CA ASP A 136 -25.27 9.62 2.64
C ASP A 136 -24.03 10.27 1.98
N GLU A 137 -23.26 11.08 2.71
CA GLU A 137 -21.94 11.57 2.28
C GLU A 137 -20.97 10.40 2.03
N MET A 138 -20.93 9.40 2.91
CA MET A 138 -20.10 8.20 2.73
C MET A 138 -20.42 7.47 1.43
N LYS A 139 -21.71 7.26 1.13
CA LYS A 139 -22.14 6.63 -0.13
C LYS A 139 -21.72 7.45 -1.36
N GLY A 140 -21.89 8.78 -1.28
CA GLY A 140 -21.46 9.71 -2.34
C GLY A 140 -19.94 9.62 -2.59
N THR A 141 -19.14 9.59 -1.51
CA THR A 141 -17.69 9.47 -1.59
C THR A 141 -17.24 8.19 -2.28
N ILE A 142 -17.89 7.06 -1.99
CA ILE A 142 -17.59 5.78 -2.67
C ILE A 142 -17.97 5.84 -4.15
N ALA A 143 -19.13 6.40 -4.47
CA ALA A 143 -19.56 6.55 -5.86
C ALA A 143 -18.63 7.46 -6.67
N GLU A 144 -18.19 8.58 -6.10
CA GLU A 144 -17.20 9.48 -6.72
C GLU A 144 -15.86 8.78 -6.95
N ALA A 145 -15.38 8.00 -5.96
CA ALA A 145 -14.15 7.23 -6.09
C ALA A 145 -14.26 6.17 -7.21
N MET A 146 -15.40 5.50 -7.33
CA MET A 146 -15.68 4.54 -8.39
C MET A 146 -15.68 5.22 -9.77
N ASP A 147 -16.41 6.33 -9.93
CA ASP A 147 -16.50 7.07 -11.19
C ASP A 147 -15.13 7.61 -11.65
N ALA A 148 -14.29 8.06 -10.70
CA ALA A 148 -12.94 8.55 -10.99
C ALA A 148 -11.96 7.45 -11.39
N ASN A 149 -12.31 6.17 -11.20
CA ASN A 149 -11.41 5.03 -11.37
C ASN A 149 -11.96 3.94 -12.33
N LEU A 150 -12.93 4.27 -13.20
CA LEU A 150 -13.50 3.33 -14.16
C LEU A 150 -12.50 2.75 -15.16
N ASP A 151 -11.33 3.38 -15.30
CA ASP A 151 -10.25 3.00 -16.23
C ASP A 151 -9.10 2.22 -15.57
N ASN A 152 -9.21 1.84 -14.28
CA ASN A 152 -8.18 1.11 -13.56
C ASN A 152 -8.74 0.00 -12.65
N TYR A 153 -7.84 -0.83 -12.11
CA TYR A 153 -8.22 -1.99 -11.31
C TYR A 153 -8.91 -1.63 -9.99
N PHE A 154 -8.62 -0.46 -9.39
CA PHE A 154 -9.29 -0.01 -8.17
C PHE A 154 -10.79 0.23 -8.39
N GLY A 155 -11.17 0.80 -9.53
CA GLY A 155 -12.59 0.94 -9.88
C GLY A 155 -13.31 -0.41 -10.04
N ILE A 156 -12.63 -1.41 -10.62
CA ILE A 156 -13.17 -2.78 -10.70
C ILE A 156 -13.34 -3.37 -9.29
N TYR A 157 -12.36 -3.18 -8.42
CA TYR A 157 -12.42 -3.64 -7.02
C TYR A 157 -13.60 -3.03 -6.25
N LEU A 158 -13.93 -1.76 -6.48
CA LEU A 158 -15.07 -1.10 -5.82
C LEU A 158 -16.44 -1.63 -6.28
N LEU A 159 -16.50 -2.41 -7.37
CA LEU A 159 -17.73 -3.03 -7.89
C LEU A 159 -17.99 -4.42 -7.29
N THR A 160 -17.04 -5.02 -6.57
CA THR A 160 -17.12 -6.37 -6.00
C THR A 160 -17.51 -6.35 -4.54
#